data_3ad720a4c53d3cf0659aca8202b7c70d
#
_entry.id   3ad720a4c53d3cf0659aca8202b7c70d
#
_cell.length_a   1.000
_cell.length_b   1.000
_cell.length_c   1.000
_cell.angle_alpha   90.00
_cell.angle_beta   90.00
_cell.angle_gamma   90.00
#
_symmetry.space_group_name_H-M   'P 1'
#
loop_
_entity.id
_entity.type
_entity.pdbx_description
1 polymer ?
#
loop_
_entity_poly.entity_id
_entity_poly.type
_entity_poly.pdbx_seq_one_letter_code
_entity_poly.pdbx_strand_id
1 'polypeptide(L)'
;ELKTGMRLARPIYNKKSILLFDRNSLLSVQAIESIRNFGLIGVYVLEPAEPLPPMTQEDLEFERFQIKAVSAIEEELDRILKTRKQSRIQTIADMVIRNYGHLDEKINFYQNLRSLEDYVSRHSLNVAILCAMITHVMNIRREEQYHTVCAALLHDMGKLKKHEDVYFGAPYSREDAIRNCETQEEAYSVIEDAFATEGPAIRRICQQAAGKQLDLFPEEGKGSRYKMLEGSNVLLVANRYDEITAMTLQGTAQSEVKAAQELLEHPEVYDPETVQALLRSINILPPGASVELSTGEKALVLRENKENVLCPTVVSFRDNSILDLALPQNEDIQIVDVMKTMDNRYILKK
;
A
#
# COMPACT_ATOMS: atom_id res chain seq x y z
N GLU A 1 2.23 1.06 22.38
CA GLU A 1 2.98 -0.11 22.89
C GLU A 1 2.06 -1.32 23.11
N LEU A 2 2.54 -2.51 22.77
CA LEU A 2 1.81 -3.76 23.05
C LEU A 2 1.66 -3.99 24.56
N LYS A 3 0.45 -4.37 24.96
CA LYS A 3 0.11 -4.67 26.35
C LYS A 3 -0.51 -6.06 26.45
N THR A 4 -0.26 -6.73 27.58
CA THR A 4 -0.91 -8.01 27.89
C THR A 4 -2.43 -7.86 27.87
N GLY A 5 -3.12 -8.82 27.26
CA GLY A 5 -4.57 -8.81 27.13
C GLY A 5 -5.08 -8.17 25.84
N MET A 6 -4.23 -7.51 25.03
CA MET A 6 -4.59 -7.10 23.67
C MET A 6 -4.83 -8.33 22.79
N ARG A 7 -5.71 -8.21 21.80
CA ARG A 7 -6.01 -9.26 20.83
C ARG A 7 -5.45 -8.89 19.46
N LEU A 8 -4.88 -9.85 18.76
CA LEU A 8 -4.41 -9.65 17.39
C LEU A 8 -5.58 -9.51 16.42
N ALA A 9 -5.55 -8.47 15.61
CA ALA A 9 -6.50 -8.30 14.50
C ALA A 9 -6.13 -9.18 13.29
N ARG A 10 -4.83 -9.52 13.15
CA ARG A 10 -4.29 -10.31 12.04
C ARG A 10 -3.34 -11.38 12.52
N PRO A 11 -3.21 -12.50 11.77
CA PRO A 11 -2.26 -13.56 12.10
C PRO A 11 -0.82 -13.10 11.89
N ILE A 12 0.10 -13.71 12.62
CA ILE A 12 1.54 -13.51 12.48
C ILE A 12 2.16 -14.81 11.99
N TYR A 13 2.94 -14.73 10.93
CA TYR A 13 3.67 -15.84 10.33
C TYR A 13 5.17 -15.60 10.41
N ASN A 14 5.93 -16.70 10.48
CA ASN A 14 7.38 -16.61 10.33
C ASN A 14 7.80 -16.54 8.86
N LYS A 15 9.11 -16.37 8.59
CA LYS A 15 9.70 -16.34 7.24
C LYS A 15 9.41 -17.59 6.39
N LYS A 16 9.11 -18.72 7.03
CA LYS A 16 8.76 -19.99 6.35
C LYS A 16 7.26 -20.15 6.16
N SER A 17 6.47 -19.10 6.29
CA SER A 17 5.01 -19.10 6.17
C SER A 17 4.30 -20.00 7.20
N ILE A 18 4.94 -20.27 8.35
CA ILE A 18 4.34 -21.02 9.44
C ILE A 18 3.60 -20.03 10.34
N LEU A 19 2.33 -20.30 10.60
CA LEU A 19 1.51 -19.50 11.53
C LEU A 19 2.10 -19.59 12.95
N LEU A 20 2.42 -18.43 13.53
CA LEU A 20 2.94 -18.30 14.89
C LEU A 20 1.85 -17.90 15.87
N PHE A 21 1.06 -16.90 15.50
CA PHE A 21 -0.08 -16.44 16.28
C PHE A 21 -1.25 -16.21 15.33
N ASP A 22 -2.39 -16.77 15.68
CA ASP A 22 -3.61 -16.57 14.89
C ASP A 22 -4.29 -15.24 15.23
N ARG A 23 -5.17 -14.77 14.33
CA ARG A 23 -6.06 -13.66 14.62
C ARG A 23 -6.91 -13.96 15.84
N ASN A 24 -7.29 -12.92 16.59
CA ASN A 24 -7.99 -13.03 17.87
C ASN A 24 -7.16 -13.62 19.03
N SER A 25 -5.89 -13.98 18.82
CA SER A 25 -5.03 -14.46 19.92
C SER A 25 -4.82 -13.35 20.94
N LEU A 26 -4.98 -13.70 22.23
CA LEU A 26 -4.67 -12.81 23.35
C LEU A 26 -3.15 -12.76 23.55
N LEU A 27 -2.62 -11.54 23.66
CA LEU A 27 -1.20 -11.32 23.91
C LEU A 27 -0.87 -11.53 25.40
N SER A 28 -0.07 -12.55 25.68
CA SER A 28 0.60 -12.74 26.97
C SER A 28 1.96 -12.00 26.97
N VAL A 29 2.60 -11.90 28.14
CA VAL A 29 3.97 -11.36 28.24
C VAL A 29 4.92 -12.11 27.31
N GLN A 30 4.86 -13.45 27.31
CA GLN A 30 5.69 -14.29 26.46
C GLN A 30 5.40 -14.12 24.96
N ALA A 31 4.12 -13.94 24.59
CA ALA A 31 3.74 -13.65 23.20
C ALA A 31 4.33 -12.31 22.73
N ILE A 32 4.28 -11.26 23.56
CA ILE A 32 4.84 -9.94 23.26
C ILE A 32 6.36 -10.03 23.08
N GLU A 33 7.06 -10.75 23.97
CA GLU A 33 8.50 -10.99 23.85
C GLU A 33 8.84 -11.74 22.55
N SER A 34 8.08 -12.79 22.23
CA SER A 34 8.26 -13.54 20.98
C SER A 34 8.06 -12.65 19.75
N ILE A 35 7.00 -11.80 19.73
CA ILE A 35 6.72 -10.88 18.62
C ILE A 35 7.88 -9.88 18.45
N ARG A 36 8.44 -9.35 19.55
CA ARG A 36 9.62 -8.47 19.48
C ARG A 36 10.82 -9.17 18.86
N ASN A 37 11.04 -10.42 19.20
CA ASN A 37 12.16 -11.22 18.67
C ASN A 37 12.04 -11.52 17.18
N PHE A 38 10.84 -11.41 16.57
CA PHE A 38 10.66 -11.54 15.13
C PHE A 38 11.03 -10.28 14.34
N GLY A 39 11.38 -9.17 15.03
CA GLY A 39 11.81 -7.94 14.40
C GLY A 39 10.71 -7.23 13.59
N LEU A 40 9.45 -7.52 13.87
CA LEU A 40 8.33 -6.84 13.20
C LEU A 40 8.29 -5.36 13.58
N ILE A 41 8.06 -4.50 12.59
CA ILE A 41 7.92 -3.04 12.79
C ILE A 41 6.69 -2.73 13.63
N GLY A 42 5.62 -3.52 13.47
CA GLY A 42 4.40 -3.40 14.24
C GLY A 42 3.46 -4.58 14.00
N VAL A 43 2.37 -4.62 14.76
CA VAL A 43 1.29 -5.60 14.60
C VAL A 43 -0.06 -4.92 14.69
N TYR A 44 -1.07 -5.49 14.05
CA TYR A 44 -2.43 -5.01 14.13
C TYR A 44 -3.13 -5.63 15.34
N VAL A 45 -3.68 -4.78 16.20
CA VAL A 45 -4.43 -5.20 17.39
C VAL A 45 -5.86 -4.69 17.32
N LEU A 46 -6.78 -5.45 17.92
CA LEU A 46 -8.17 -5.04 18.10
C LEU A 46 -8.27 -4.13 19.33
N GLU A 47 -9.08 -3.08 19.21
CA GLU A 47 -9.45 -2.28 20.38
C GLU A 47 -10.29 -3.11 21.38
N PRO A 48 -10.30 -2.75 22.68
CA PRO A 48 -11.15 -3.42 23.64
C PRO A 48 -12.62 -3.48 23.21
N ALA A 49 -13.22 -4.65 23.28
CA ALA A 49 -14.58 -4.94 22.86
C ALA A 49 -14.87 -4.85 21.35
N GLU A 50 -13.85 -4.59 20.52
CA GLU A 50 -14.01 -4.64 19.07
C GLU A 50 -14.26 -6.07 18.61
N PRO A 51 -15.32 -6.33 17.81
CA PRO A 51 -15.54 -7.63 17.21
C PRO A 51 -14.44 -7.93 16.19
N LEU A 52 -14.07 -9.20 16.06
CA LEU A 52 -13.16 -9.62 15.01
C LEU A 52 -13.81 -9.37 13.64
N PRO A 53 -13.23 -8.55 12.74
CA PRO A 53 -13.82 -8.31 11.43
C PRO A 53 -14.01 -9.62 10.66
N PRO A 54 -15.16 -9.84 9.99
CA PRO A 54 -15.30 -11.00 9.14
C PRO A 54 -14.23 -10.98 8.03
N MET A 55 -13.76 -12.16 7.65
CA MET A 55 -12.89 -12.32 6.49
C MET A 55 -13.58 -13.23 5.48
N THR A 56 -13.57 -12.81 4.22
CA THR A 56 -14.06 -13.63 3.13
C THR A 56 -13.03 -14.69 2.75
N GLN A 57 -13.43 -15.63 1.89
CA GLN A 57 -12.49 -16.61 1.35
C GLN A 57 -11.41 -15.94 0.50
N GLU A 58 -11.78 -14.90 -0.24
CA GLU A 58 -10.87 -14.08 -1.05
C GLU A 58 -9.83 -13.37 -0.19
N ASP A 59 -10.23 -12.80 0.96
CA ASP A 59 -9.31 -12.18 1.92
C ASP A 59 -8.26 -13.18 2.44
N LEU A 60 -8.68 -14.42 2.74
CA LEU A 60 -7.77 -15.47 3.19
C LEU A 60 -6.81 -15.92 2.07
N GLU A 61 -7.28 -15.99 0.84
CA GLU A 61 -6.47 -16.32 -0.33
C GLU A 61 -5.45 -15.22 -0.61
N PHE A 62 -5.85 -13.95 -0.48
CA PHE A 62 -4.97 -12.80 -0.60
C PHE A 62 -3.84 -12.84 0.44
N GLU A 63 -4.14 -13.06 1.72
CA GLU A 63 -3.11 -13.22 2.75
C GLU A 63 -2.15 -14.38 2.46
N ARG A 64 -2.68 -15.54 2.07
CA ARG A 64 -1.87 -16.71 1.73
C ARG A 64 -0.96 -16.47 0.53
N PHE A 65 -1.46 -15.75 -0.46
CA PHE A 65 -0.68 -15.37 -1.62
C PHE A 65 0.48 -14.46 -1.22
N GLN A 66 0.22 -13.39 -0.45
CA GLN A 66 1.25 -12.47 0.02
C GLN A 66 2.37 -13.22 0.77
N ILE A 67 2.01 -14.12 1.68
CA ILE A 67 3.00 -14.87 2.49
C ILE A 67 3.91 -15.73 1.61
N LYS A 68 3.35 -16.44 0.62
CA LYS A 68 4.12 -17.35 -0.25
C LYS A 68 5.00 -16.60 -1.24
N ALA A 69 4.54 -15.47 -1.77
CA ALA A 69 5.26 -14.73 -2.79
C ALA A 69 6.49 -13.98 -2.25
N VAL A 70 6.43 -13.48 -1.00
CA VAL A 70 7.52 -12.68 -0.39
C VAL A 70 8.85 -13.41 -0.38
N SER A 71 8.90 -14.67 0.06
CA SER A 71 10.14 -15.45 0.11
C SER A 71 10.77 -15.65 -1.29
N ALA A 72 9.91 -15.88 -2.30
CA ALA A 72 10.40 -16.03 -3.67
C ALA A 72 10.95 -14.70 -4.24
N ILE A 73 10.36 -13.57 -3.87
CA ILE A 73 10.85 -12.24 -4.26
C ILE A 73 12.19 -11.96 -3.59
N GLU A 74 12.29 -12.19 -2.28
CA GLU A 74 13.53 -11.98 -1.50
C GLU A 74 14.71 -12.74 -2.10
N GLU A 75 14.54 -14.05 -2.35
CA GLU A 75 15.55 -14.89 -2.97
C GLU A 75 15.97 -14.39 -4.36
N GLU A 76 15.00 -13.91 -5.14
CA GLU A 76 15.26 -13.50 -6.51
C GLU A 76 15.90 -12.12 -6.60
N LEU A 77 15.50 -11.17 -5.74
CA LEU A 77 16.15 -9.85 -5.65
C LEU A 77 17.62 -10.00 -5.23
N ASP A 78 17.91 -10.84 -4.24
CA ASP A 78 19.28 -11.15 -3.82
C ASP A 78 20.10 -11.79 -4.96
N ARG A 79 19.51 -12.72 -5.72
CA ARG A 79 20.12 -13.32 -6.89
C ARG A 79 20.45 -12.27 -7.96
N ILE A 80 19.50 -11.40 -8.32
CA ILE A 80 19.68 -10.37 -9.34
C ILE A 80 20.83 -9.43 -8.95
N LEU A 81 20.86 -8.98 -7.69
CA LEU A 81 21.92 -8.11 -7.19
C LEU A 81 23.30 -8.75 -7.28
N LYS A 82 23.41 -10.06 -7.02
CA LYS A 82 24.68 -10.80 -7.04
C LYS A 82 25.14 -11.20 -8.44
N THR A 83 24.20 -11.57 -9.31
CA THR A 83 24.53 -12.22 -10.58
C THR A 83 24.20 -11.37 -11.81
N ARG A 84 23.45 -10.28 -11.66
CA ARG A 84 22.87 -9.47 -12.75
C ARG A 84 22.01 -10.29 -13.72
N LYS A 85 21.40 -11.38 -13.24
CA LYS A 85 20.55 -12.26 -14.04
C LYS A 85 19.29 -12.61 -13.25
N GLN A 86 18.13 -12.42 -13.86
CA GLN A 86 16.86 -12.86 -13.31
C GLN A 86 16.61 -14.34 -13.67
N SER A 87 15.82 -15.04 -12.85
CA SER A 87 15.33 -16.37 -13.17
C SER A 87 13.85 -16.57 -12.88
N ARG A 88 13.29 -15.86 -11.90
CA ARG A 88 11.91 -16.04 -11.43
C ARG A 88 11.04 -14.80 -11.50
N ILE A 89 11.61 -13.59 -11.70
CA ILE A 89 10.82 -12.34 -11.72
C ILE A 89 9.69 -12.42 -12.74
N GLN A 90 9.95 -12.95 -13.92
CA GLN A 90 8.93 -13.15 -14.95
C GLN A 90 7.78 -14.04 -14.45
N THR A 91 8.13 -15.16 -13.82
CA THR A 91 7.13 -16.09 -13.27
C THR A 91 6.34 -15.44 -12.13
N ILE A 92 7.00 -14.65 -11.29
CA ILE A 92 6.35 -13.93 -10.17
C ILE A 92 5.41 -12.85 -10.73
N ALA A 93 5.85 -12.08 -11.72
CA ALA A 93 5.02 -11.07 -12.39
C ALA A 93 3.78 -11.70 -13.04
N ASP A 94 3.97 -12.80 -13.80
CA ASP A 94 2.86 -13.54 -14.40
C ASP A 94 1.88 -14.07 -13.34
N MET A 95 2.37 -14.52 -12.20
CA MET A 95 1.54 -14.98 -11.09
C MET A 95 0.73 -13.83 -10.48
N VAL A 96 1.33 -12.66 -10.28
CA VAL A 96 0.64 -11.46 -9.79
C VAL A 96 -0.45 -11.02 -10.78
N ILE A 97 -0.11 -10.92 -12.07
CA ILE A 97 -1.07 -10.52 -13.12
C ILE A 97 -2.21 -11.54 -13.25
N ARG A 98 -1.92 -12.83 -13.16
CA ARG A 98 -2.92 -13.89 -13.26
C ARG A 98 -3.91 -13.87 -12.10
N ASN A 99 -3.47 -13.48 -10.89
CA ASN A 99 -4.33 -13.42 -9.73
C ASN A 99 -5.07 -12.08 -9.60
N TYR A 100 -4.44 -10.95 -9.99
CA TYR A 100 -4.97 -9.62 -9.71
C TYR A 100 -5.12 -8.71 -10.93
N GLY A 101 -4.43 -8.98 -12.03
CA GLY A 101 -4.43 -8.14 -13.24
C GLY A 101 -5.61 -8.36 -14.17
N HIS A 102 -6.73 -8.90 -13.69
CA HIS A 102 -7.95 -9.18 -14.46
C HIS A 102 -9.23 -8.98 -13.64
N LEU A 103 -9.12 -8.46 -12.42
CA LEU A 103 -10.26 -8.31 -11.53
C LEU A 103 -11.05 -7.06 -11.87
N ASP A 104 -12.34 -7.24 -12.18
CA ASP A 104 -13.29 -6.16 -12.44
C ASP A 104 -13.95 -5.62 -11.17
N GLU A 105 -13.87 -6.39 -10.06
CA GLU A 105 -14.40 -6.02 -8.77
C GLU A 105 -13.30 -5.55 -7.82
N LYS A 106 -13.65 -4.62 -6.92
CA LYS A 106 -12.75 -4.13 -5.88
C LYS A 106 -12.42 -5.22 -4.87
N ILE A 107 -11.20 -5.23 -4.40
CA ILE A 107 -10.79 -6.08 -3.27
C ILE A 107 -10.54 -5.25 -2.00
N ASN A 108 -10.58 -5.93 -0.86
CA ASN A 108 -10.04 -5.40 0.40
C ASN A 108 -8.51 -5.53 0.34
N PHE A 109 -7.83 -4.41 0.12
CA PHE A 109 -6.37 -4.43 0.04
C PHE A 109 -5.77 -4.27 1.43
N TYR A 110 -5.33 -5.39 1.99
CA TYR A 110 -4.75 -5.41 3.33
C TYR A 110 -3.23 -5.27 3.29
N GLN A 111 -2.71 -4.34 4.08
CA GLN A 111 -1.27 -4.18 4.27
C GLN A 111 -0.68 -5.41 4.99
N ASN A 112 0.44 -5.93 4.48
CA ASN A 112 1.17 -7.00 5.13
C ASN A 112 1.99 -6.48 6.32
N LEU A 113 2.26 -7.36 7.30
CA LEU A 113 3.17 -7.06 8.40
C LEU A 113 4.61 -7.10 7.88
N ARG A 114 5.44 -6.12 8.28
CA ARG A 114 6.81 -5.93 7.78
C ARG A 114 7.82 -6.00 8.91
N SER A 115 9.01 -6.48 8.59
CA SER A 115 10.23 -6.35 9.39
C SER A 115 11.27 -5.60 8.57
N LEU A 116 12.37 -5.18 9.20
CA LEU A 116 13.50 -4.56 8.49
C LEU A 116 14.06 -5.47 7.39
N GLU A 117 14.12 -6.76 7.66
CA GLU A 117 14.74 -7.73 6.76
C GLU A 117 13.91 -8.00 5.51
N ASP A 118 12.56 -8.02 5.63
CA ASP A 118 11.65 -8.35 4.51
C ASP A 118 10.88 -7.14 3.96
N TYR A 119 11.21 -5.92 4.43
CA TYR A 119 10.49 -4.70 4.05
C TYR A 119 10.39 -4.53 2.54
N VAL A 120 11.53 -4.55 1.85
CA VAL A 120 11.60 -4.33 0.40
C VAL A 120 10.76 -5.36 -0.36
N SER A 121 10.88 -6.64 -0.02
CA SER A 121 10.16 -7.71 -0.71
C SER A 121 8.65 -7.63 -0.50
N ARG A 122 8.20 -7.27 0.71
CA ARG A 122 6.79 -7.09 1.03
C ARG A 122 6.19 -5.84 0.39
N HIS A 123 6.94 -4.74 0.42
CA HIS A 123 6.59 -3.51 -0.25
C HIS A 123 6.46 -3.73 -1.77
N SER A 124 7.49 -4.29 -2.39
CA SER A 124 7.51 -4.56 -3.83
C SER A 124 6.36 -5.47 -4.28
N LEU A 125 5.99 -6.47 -3.48
CA LEU A 125 4.84 -7.32 -3.77
C LEU A 125 3.53 -6.54 -3.75
N ASN A 126 3.31 -5.74 -2.71
CA ASN A 126 2.10 -4.91 -2.59
C ASN A 126 1.96 -3.95 -3.77
N VAL A 127 3.05 -3.23 -4.08
CA VAL A 127 3.09 -2.30 -5.23
C VAL A 127 2.83 -3.04 -6.54
N ALA A 128 3.40 -4.25 -6.72
CA ALA A 128 3.17 -5.05 -7.91
C ALA A 128 1.69 -5.50 -8.06
N ILE A 129 1.03 -5.87 -6.96
CA ILE A 129 -0.40 -6.22 -6.96
C ILE A 129 -1.23 -5.00 -7.37
N LEU A 130 -0.99 -3.84 -6.74
CA LEU A 130 -1.69 -2.60 -7.09
C LEU A 130 -1.45 -2.21 -8.55
N CYS A 131 -0.21 -2.29 -9.03
CA CYS A 131 0.11 -2.03 -10.45
C CYS A 131 -0.66 -2.97 -11.39
N ALA A 132 -0.77 -4.26 -11.08
CA ALA A 132 -1.52 -5.21 -11.90
C ALA A 132 -3.01 -4.85 -11.98
N MET A 133 -3.62 -4.42 -10.87
CA MET A 133 -5.02 -4.01 -10.81
C MET A 133 -5.26 -2.69 -11.52
N ILE A 134 -4.44 -1.67 -11.26
CA ILE A 134 -4.55 -0.35 -11.89
C ILE A 134 -4.42 -0.47 -13.41
N THR A 135 -3.42 -1.20 -13.89
CA THR A 135 -3.20 -1.40 -15.34
C THR A 135 -4.36 -2.12 -16.01
N HIS A 136 -5.03 -3.06 -15.31
CA HIS A 136 -6.24 -3.70 -15.80
C HIS A 136 -7.39 -2.70 -15.95
N VAL A 137 -7.69 -1.93 -14.90
CA VAL A 137 -8.77 -0.93 -14.90
C VAL A 137 -8.54 0.14 -15.97
N MET A 138 -7.30 0.51 -16.26
CA MET A 138 -6.92 1.46 -17.32
C MET A 138 -6.88 0.83 -18.72
N ASN A 139 -7.14 -0.47 -18.87
CA ASN A 139 -7.02 -1.21 -20.13
C ASN A 139 -5.63 -1.07 -20.79
N ILE A 140 -4.57 -1.02 -20.00
CA ILE A 140 -3.20 -0.96 -20.50
C ILE A 140 -2.86 -2.27 -21.21
N ARG A 141 -2.12 -2.18 -22.31
CA ARG A 141 -1.71 -3.37 -23.09
C ARG A 141 -0.94 -4.37 -22.22
N ARG A 142 -1.16 -5.65 -22.44
CA ARG A 142 -0.59 -6.73 -21.65
C ARG A 142 0.94 -6.67 -21.50
N GLU A 143 1.63 -6.30 -22.56
CA GLU A 143 3.09 -6.13 -22.54
C GLU A 143 3.51 -5.01 -21.57
N GLU A 144 2.83 -3.88 -21.61
CA GLU A 144 3.11 -2.74 -20.73
C GLU A 144 2.66 -3.02 -19.28
N GLN A 145 1.53 -3.71 -19.08
CA GLN A 145 1.14 -4.24 -17.77
C GLN A 145 2.25 -5.11 -17.18
N TYR A 146 2.79 -6.04 -17.98
CA TYR A 146 3.87 -6.92 -17.56
C TYR A 146 5.14 -6.14 -17.19
N HIS A 147 5.59 -5.18 -18.02
CA HIS A 147 6.74 -4.33 -17.71
C HIS A 147 6.53 -3.52 -16.43
N THR A 148 5.31 -3.00 -16.21
CA THR A 148 4.96 -2.23 -15.02
C THR A 148 5.00 -3.09 -13.76
N VAL A 149 4.47 -4.32 -13.81
CA VAL A 149 4.52 -5.25 -12.67
C VAL A 149 5.96 -5.71 -12.40
N CYS A 150 6.77 -5.97 -13.42
CA CYS A 150 8.19 -6.25 -13.24
C CYS A 150 8.93 -5.06 -12.62
N ALA A 151 8.65 -3.83 -13.07
CA ALA A 151 9.21 -2.62 -12.50
C ALA A 151 8.84 -2.48 -11.02
N ALA A 152 7.58 -2.74 -10.67
CA ALA A 152 7.10 -2.71 -9.29
C ALA A 152 7.82 -3.72 -8.37
N LEU A 153 8.15 -4.92 -8.88
CA LEU A 153 8.91 -5.91 -8.13
C LEU A 153 10.37 -5.50 -7.88
N LEU A 154 10.92 -4.59 -8.70
CA LEU A 154 12.35 -4.26 -8.74
C LEU A 154 12.67 -2.85 -8.29
N HIS A 155 11.69 -1.93 -8.24
CA HIS A 155 11.91 -0.48 -8.11
C HIS A 155 12.72 -0.10 -6.87
N ASP A 156 12.57 -0.84 -5.77
CA ASP A 156 13.22 -0.60 -4.48
C ASP A 156 14.44 -1.51 -4.20
N MET A 157 14.88 -2.26 -5.20
CA MET A 157 15.98 -3.22 -5.07
C MET A 157 17.29 -2.58 -4.61
N GLY A 158 17.53 -1.31 -4.92
CA GLY A 158 18.71 -0.56 -4.46
C GLY A 158 18.80 -0.44 -2.94
N LYS A 159 17.66 -0.42 -2.25
CA LYS A 159 17.59 -0.36 -0.78
C LYS A 159 18.22 -1.60 -0.10
N LEU A 160 18.28 -2.74 -0.78
CA LEU A 160 18.91 -3.97 -0.26
C LEU A 160 20.44 -3.89 -0.16
N LYS A 161 21.07 -2.94 -0.87
CA LYS A 161 22.54 -2.76 -0.84
C LYS A 161 23.04 -1.84 0.28
N LYS A 162 22.20 -0.95 0.79
CA LYS A 162 22.56 0.09 1.75
C LYS A 162 21.74 -0.08 3.02
N HIS A 163 22.29 -0.73 4.05
CA HIS A 163 21.54 -1.05 5.27
C HIS A 163 21.46 0.08 6.31
N GLU A 164 22.40 1.04 6.33
CA GLU A 164 22.55 1.97 7.47
C GLU A 164 21.81 3.31 7.30
N ASP A 165 21.57 3.77 6.07
CA ASP A 165 20.95 5.08 5.80
C ASP A 165 19.71 5.02 4.90
N VAL A 166 19.05 3.86 4.82
CA VAL A 166 17.92 3.67 3.92
C VAL A 166 16.65 4.18 4.59
N TYR A 167 15.97 5.06 3.87
CA TYR A 167 14.63 5.50 4.23
C TYR A 167 13.57 4.49 3.75
N PHE A 168 12.80 3.97 4.69
CA PHE A 168 11.69 3.07 4.39
C PHE A 168 10.37 3.80 4.67
N GLY A 169 9.65 4.14 3.63
CA GLY A 169 8.35 4.81 3.70
C GLY A 169 8.27 6.04 2.81
N ALA A 170 7.20 6.79 2.97
CA ALA A 170 6.95 8.02 2.24
C ALA A 170 7.99 9.09 2.61
N PRO A 171 8.66 9.72 1.64
CA PRO A 171 9.60 10.80 1.94
C PRO A 171 8.86 11.98 2.59
N TYR A 172 9.43 12.51 3.67
CA TYR A 172 8.91 13.69 4.36
C TYR A 172 9.59 14.98 3.92
N SER A 173 10.70 14.86 3.19
CA SER A 173 11.48 15.99 2.72
C SER A 173 12.04 15.73 1.32
N ARG A 174 12.51 16.81 0.69
CA ARG A 174 13.21 16.71 -0.58
C ARG A 174 14.50 15.90 -0.47
N GLU A 175 15.21 16.04 0.63
CA GLU A 175 16.44 15.30 0.92
C GLU A 175 16.18 13.80 0.98
N ASP A 176 15.07 13.38 1.58
CA ASP A 176 14.67 11.97 1.63
C ASP A 176 14.35 11.44 0.23
N ALA A 177 13.63 12.23 -0.58
CA ALA A 177 13.29 11.87 -1.96
C ALA A 177 14.55 11.77 -2.84
N ILE A 178 15.52 12.69 -2.70
CA ILE A 178 16.82 12.64 -3.40
C ILE A 178 17.57 11.38 -2.97
N ARG A 179 17.65 11.11 -1.67
CA ARG A 179 18.33 9.93 -1.14
C ARG A 179 17.74 8.62 -1.68
N ASN A 180 16.41 8.56 -1.80
CA ASN A 180 15.73 7.43 -2.44
C ASN A 180 16.15 7.25 -3.89
N CYS A 181 16.18 8.34 -4.69
CA CYS A 181 16.65 8.29 -6.08
C CYS A 181 18.08 7.81 -6.19
N GLU A 182 19.01 8.37 -5.39
CA GLU A 182 20.43 8.00 -5.38
C GLU A 182 20.64 6.55 -4.95
N THR A 183 19.82 6.05 -4.02
CA THR A 183 19.87 4.65 -3.58
C THR A 183 19.51 3.70 -4.72
N GLN A 184 18.61 4.09 -5.61
CA GLN A 184 18.18 3.27 -6.74
C GLN A 184 19.09 3.38 -7.98
N GLU A 185 19.92 4.41 -8.10
CA GLU A 185 20.73 4.67 -9.30
C GLU A 185 21.61 3.47 -9.70
N GLU A 186 22.29 2.86 -8.74
CA GLU A 186 23.10 1.66 -8.98
C GLU A 186 22.27 0.42 -9.38
N ALA A 187 21.01 0.34 -8.94
CA ALA A 187 20.13 -0.77 -9.25
C ALA A 187 19.63 -0.71 -10.69
N TYR A 188 19.53 0.48 -11.30
CA TYR A 188 19.01 0.62 -12.66
C TYR A 188 19.84 -0.10 -13.71
N SER A 189 21.19 -0.08 -13.61
CA SER A 189 22.05 -0.84 -14.51
C SER A 189 21.90 -2.35 -14.32
N VAL A 190 21.62 -2.79 -13.09
CA VAL A 190 21.42 -4.21 -12.77
C VAL A 190 20.09 -4.70 -13.36
N ILE A 191 19.03 -3.86 -13.31
CA ILE A 191 17.73 -4.17 -13.92
C ILE A 191 17.88 -4.34 -15.44
N GLU A 192 18.60 -3.39 -16.08
CA GLU A 192 18.81 -3.42 -17.53
C GLU A 192 19.53 -4.70 -17.97
N ASP A 193 20.61 -5.07 -17.26
CA ASP A 193 21.37 -6.29 -17.57
C ASP A 193 20.57 -7.58 -17.31
N ALA A 194 19.71 -7.58 -16.29
CA ALA A 194 18.97 -8.78 -15.89
C ALA A 194 17.89 -9.19 -16.91
N PHE A 195 17.36 -8.26 -17.70
CA PHE A 195 16.23 -8.50 -18.60
C PHE A 195 16.53 -8.36 -20.09
N ALA A 196 17.78 -8.15 -20.44
CA ALA A 196 18.21 -8.02 -21.84
C ALA A 196 17.28 -7.07 -22.65
N THR A 197 16.38 -7.60 -23.47
CA THR A 197 15.52 -6.81 -24.38
C THR A 197 14.51 -5.92 -23.65
N GLU A 198 13.97 -6.38 -22.54
CA GLU A 198 12.92 -5.68 -21.78
C GLU A 198 13.50 -4.72 -20.72
N GLY A 199 14.77 -4.92 -20.35
CA GLY A 199 15.48 -4.18 -19.30
C GLY A 199 15.39 -2.67 -19.43
N PRO A 200 15.66 -2.07 -20.61
CA PRO A 200 15.56 -0.62 -20.79
C PRO A 200 14.16 -0.06 -20.52
N ALA A 201 13.08 -0.78 -20.88
CA ALA A 201 11.71 -0.35 -20.63
C ALA A 201 11.40 -0.40 -19.13
N ILE A 202 11.72 -1.52 -18.46
CA ILE A 202 11.51 -1.70 -17.01
C ILE A 202 12.31 -0.66 -16.22
N ARG A 203 13.60 -0.46 -16.53
CA ARG A 203 14.44 0.58 -15.92
C ARG A 203 13.82 1.95 -16.04
N ARG A 204 13.36 2.33 -17.26
CA ARG A 204 12.77 3.64 -17.51
C ARG A 204 11.52 3.89 -16.68
N ILE A 205 10.68 2.88 -16.49
CA ILE A 205 9.50 2.97 -15.62
C ILE A 205 9.95 3.31 -14.18
N CYS A 206 10.92 2.59 -13.63
CA CYS A 206 11.45 2.84 -12.28
C CYS A 206 12.05 4.25 -12.15
N GLN A 207 12.89 4.67 -13.10
CA GLN A 207 13.55 5.97 -13.07
C GLN A 207 12.56 7.13 -13.15
N GLN A 208 11.56 7.04 -14.02
CA GLN A 208 10.56 8.08 -14.15
C GLN A 208 9.69 8.20 -12.89
N ALA A 209 9.26 7.07 -12.30
CA ALA A 209 8.46 7.08 -11.09
C ALA A 209 9.24 7.71 -9.92
N ALA A 210 10.49 7.27 -9.69
CA ALA A 210 11.34 7.83 -8.63
C ALA A 210 11.63 9.32 -8.83
N GLY A 211 11.98 9.72 -10.06
CA GLY A 211 12.27 11.12 -10.39
C GLY A 211 11.05 12.04 -10.25
N LYS A 212 9.85 11.55 -10.59
CA LYS A 212 8.61 12.33 -10.46
C LYS A 212 8.21 12.59 -9.00
N GLN A 213 8.58 11.70 -8.09
CA GLN A 213 8.34 11.88 -6.65
C GLN A 213 9.03 13.14 -6.09
N LEU A 214 10.11 13.62 -6.73
CA LEU A 214 10.76 14.89 -6.36
C LEU A 214 9.86 16.12 -6.57
N ASP A 215 8.87 16.04 -7.43
CA ASP A 215 7.93 17.14 -7.70
C ASP A 215 6.97 17.41 -6.53
N LEU A 216 6.88 16.50 -5.54
CA LEU A 216 6.21 16.77 -4.25
C LEU A 216 6.92 17.87 -3.45
N PHE A 217 8.20 18.11 -3.73
CA PHE A 217 9.06 19.06 -3.04
C PHE A 217 9.69 20.01 -4.07
N PRO A 218 8.89 20.90 -4.71
CA PRO A 218 9.36 21.70 -5.85
C PRO A 218 10.48 22.68 -5.45
N GLU A 219 11.51 22.75 -6.30
CA GLU A 219 12.44 23.88 -6.30
C GLU A 219 11.97 24.95 -7.29
N GLU A 220 12.18 26.23 -6.96
CA GLU A 220 11.83 27.31 -7.85
C GLU A 220 12.44 27.11 -9.25
N GLY A 221 11.60 27.05 -10.27
CA GLY A 221 12.00 26.92 -11.67
C GLY A 221 12.38 25.52 -12.16
N LYS A 222 12.30 24.48 -11.33
CA LYS A 222 12.59 23.09 -11.71
C LYS A 222 11.37 22.22 -11.54
N GLY A 223 10.67 21.92 -12.62
CA GLY A 223 9.65 20.87 -12.68
C GLY A 223 10.02 19.84 -13.74
N SER A 224 9.60 18.59 -13.55
CA SER A 224 9.81 17.55 -14.55
C SER A 224 9.06 17.86 -15.83
N ARG A 225 9.77 18.09 -16.94
CA ARG A 225 9.19 18.46 -18.25
C ARG A 225 9.12 17.30 -19.24
N TYR A 226 9.33 16.07 -18.81
CA TYR A 226 9.24 14.90 -19.68
C TYR A 226 7.87 14.23 -19.60
N LYS A 227 7.44 13.66 -20.71
CA LYS A 227 6.22 12.86 -20.74
C LYS A 227 6.45 11.55 -20.00
N MET A 228 5.66 11.30 -18.96
CA MET A 228 5.66 10.03 -18.23
C MET A 228 5.14 8.90 -19.12
N LEU A 229 5.67 7.70 -18.94
CA LEU A 229 5.04 6.48 -19.43
C LEU A 229 3.82 6.15 -18.55
N GLU A 230 2.80 5.53 -19.13
CA GLU A 230 1.62 5.09 -18.35
C GLU A 230 2.04 4.16 -17.19
N GLY A 231 2.91 3.19 -17.46
CA GLY A 231 3.46 2.32 -16.42
C GLY A 231 4.22 3.05 -15.32
N SER A 232 4.86 4.20 -15.63
CA SER A 232 5.55 5.03 -14.62
C SER A 232 4.56 5.78 -13.71
N ASN A 233 3.45 6.28 -14.26
CA ASN A 233 2.37 6.88 -13.46
C ASN A 233 1.75 5.83 -12.54
N VAL A 234 1.48 4.63 -13.08
CA VAL A 234 0.92 3.51 -12.31
C VAL A 234 1.84 3.13 -11.16
N LEU A 235 3.14 2.95 -11.44
CA LEU A 235 4.12 2.62 -10.40
C LEU A 235 4.19 3.70 -9.32
N LEU A 236 4.22 4.97 -9.71
CA LEU A 236 4.30 6.11 -8.78
C LEU A 236 3.09 6.17 -7.84
N VAL A 237 1.87 6.03 -8.37
CA VAL A 237 0.62 6.06 -7.58
C VAL A 237 0.54 4.85 -6.65
N ALA A 238 0.83 3.65 -7.15
CA ALA A 238 0.82 2.42 -6.36
C ALA A 238 1.86 2.44 -5.23
N ASN A 239 3.07 2.91 -5.54
CA ASN A 239 4.16 3.08 -4.57
C ASN A 239 3.75 4.03 -3.46
N ARG A 240 3.26 5.23 -3.81
CA ARG A 240 2.88 6.24 -2.83
C ARG A 240 1.73 5.77 -1.93
N TYR A 241 0.72 5.12 -2.50
CA TYR A 241 -0.37 4.55 -1.71
C TYR A 241 0.14 3.54 -0.67
N ASP A 242 1.03 2.64 -1.06
CA ASP A 242 1.60 1.65 -0.15
C ASP A 242 2.50 2.29 0.91
N GLU A 243 3.32 3.28 0.55
CA GLU A 243 4.16 4.04 1.48
C GLU A 243 3.35 4.74 2.58
N ILE A 244 2.17 5.30 2.25
CA ILE A 244 1.31 6.01 3.19
C ILE A 244 0.57 5.02 4.10
N THR A 245 0.05 3.93 3.54
CA THR A 245 -0.86 3.02 4.26
C THR A 245 -0.14 1.90 5.03
N ALA A 246 1.14 1.67 4.75
CA ALA A 246 1.93 0.66 5.44
C ALA A 246 2.60 1.19 6.72
N MET A 247 2.81 0.29 7.68
CA MET A 247 3.67 0.59 8.83
C MET A 247 5.12 0.72 8.39
N THR A 248 5.78 1.80 8.81
CA THR A 248 7.19 2.07 8.54
C THR A 248 7.94 2.31 9.85
N LEU A 249 9.27 2.33 9.78
CA LEU A 249 10.11 2.66 10.94
C LEU A 249 10.02 4.13 11.33
N GLN A 250 9.79 4.99 10.33
CA GLN A 250 9.83 6.44 10.48
C GLN A 250 8.45 7.04 10.76
N GLY A 251 7.37 6.28 10.57
CA GLY A 251 6.02 6.80 10.72
C GLY A 251 4.96 5.74 11.01
N THR A 252 3.83 6.20 11.49
CA THR A 252 2.62 5.38 11.66
C THR A 252 1.89 5.26 10.33
N ALA A 253 1.35 4.08 10.05
CA ALA A 253 0.45 3.87 8.91
C ALA A 253 -0.72 4.85 8.98
N GLN A 254 -1.02 5.50 7.87
CA GLN A 254 -2.21 6.31 7.70
C GLN A 254 -3.35 5.46 7.13
N SER A 255 -4.55 6.01 7.11
CA SER A 255 -5.70 5.32 6.55
C SER A 255 -5.70 5.37 5.02
N GLU A 256 -6.48 4.49 4.43
CA GLU A 256 -6.75 4.45 3.00
C GLU A 256 -7.40 5.77 2.50
N VAL A 257 -8.21 6.41 3.36
CA VAL A 257 -8.81 7.73 3.09
C VAL A 257 -7.75 8.82 3.00
N LYS A 258 -6.79 8.84 3.94
CA LYS A 258 -5.69 9.81 3.91
C LYS A 258 -4.80 9.63 2.69
N ALA A 259 -4.53 8.40 2.31
CA ALA A 259 -3.79 8.11 1.09
C ALA A 259 -4.53 8.57 -0.17
N ALA A 260 -5.85 8.31 -0.24
CA ALA A 260 -6.67 8.79 -1.35
C ALA A 260 -6.73 10.32 -1.43
N GLN A 261 -6.88 11.00 -0.28
CA GLN A 261 -6.86 12.47 -0.20
C GLN A 261 -5.54 13.03 -0.74
N GLU A 262 -4.40 12.56 -0.26
CA GLU A 262 -3.09 13.04 -0.70
C GLU A 262 -2.87 12.84 -2.20
N LEU A 263 -3.23 11.66 -2.74
CA LEU A 263 -3.08 11.40 -4.17
C LEU A 263 -3.95 12.32 -5.03
N LEU A 264 -5.15 12.68 -4.56
CA LEU A 264 -6.07 13.59 -5.26
C LEU A 264 -5.69 15.06 -5.13
N GLU A 265 -5.02 15.45 -4.03
CA GLU A 265 -4.57 16.82 -3.75
C GLU A 265 -3.37 17.24 -4.60
N HIS A 266 -2.62 16.28 -5.19
CA HIS A 266 -1.41 16.54 -5.97
C HIS A 266 -1.50 16.08 -7.44
N PRO A 267 -2.45 16.60 -8.24
CA PRO A 267 -2.62 16.19 -9.64
C PRO A 267 -1.44 16.58 -10.53
N GLU A 268 -0.58 17.49 -10.10
CA GLU A 268 0.67 17.86 -10.76
C GLU A 268 1.75 16.76 -10.65
N VAL A 269 1.62 15.89 -9.65
CA VAL A 269 2.53 14.77 -9.40
C VAL A 269 1.90 13.45 -9.83
N TYR A 270 0.67 13.19 -9.37
CA TYR A 270 -0.06 11.95 -9.61
C TYR A 270 -1.09 12.12 -10.71
N ASP A 271 -0.94 11.35 -11.77
CA ASP A 271 -1.87 11.38 -12.89
C ASP A 271 -3.31 11.05 -12.44
N PRO A 272 -4.29 11.98 -12.67
CA PRO A 272 -5.64 11.82 -12.15
C PRO A 272 -6.37 10.55 -12.64
N GLU A 273 -6.13 10.12 -13.89
CA GLU A 273 -6.73 8.90 -14.42
C GLU A 273 -6.19 7.66 -13.69
N THR A 274 -4.89 7.64 -13.43
CA THR A 274 -4.24 6.57 -12.66
C THR A 274 -4.74 6.52 -11.22
N VAL A 275 -4.89 7.68 -10.56
CA VAL A 275 -5.45 7.75 -9.20
C VAL A 275 -6.89 7.21 -9.18
N GLN A 276 -7.74 7.61 -10.14
CA GLN A 276 -9.10 7.09 -10.23
C GLN A 276 -9.12 5.58 -10.49
N ALA A 277 -8.18 5.04 -11.27
CA ALA A 277 -8.05 3.62 -11.49
C ALA A 277 -7.70 2.86 -10.22
N LEU A 278 -6.78 3.38 -9.37
CA LEU A 278 -6.50 2.85 -8.04
C LEU A 278 -7.77 2.80 -7.18
N LEU A 279 -8.50 3.92 -7.08
CA LEU A 279 -9.70 4.05 -6.26
C LEU A 279 -10.85 3.14 -6.72
N ARG A 280 -10.83 2.73 -8.00
CA ARG A 280 -11.77 1.73 -8.55
C ARG A 280 -11.30 0.29 -8.35
N SER A 281 -10.03 0.08 -8.01
CA SER A 281 -9.45 -1.26 -7.83
C SER A 281 -9.60 -1.81 -6.41
N ILE A 282 -9.66 -0.94 -5.41
CA ILE A 282 -9.66 -1.32 -3.98
C ILE A 282 -10.78 -0.64 -3.21
N ASN A 283 -11.21 -1.28 -2.11
CA ASN A 283 -12.20 -0.71 -1.20
C ASN A 283 -11.55 0.33 -0.28
N ILE A 284 -11.94 1.60 -0.43
CA ILE A 284 -11.52 2.72 0.44
C ILE A 284 -12.56 2.97 1.52
N LEU A 285 -13.82 3.14 1.14
CA LEU A 285 -14.96 3.44 2.01
C LEU A 285 -16.12 2.48 1.72
N PRO A 286 -15.97 1.18 2.06
CA PRO A 286 -17.04 0.21 1.82
C PRO A 286 -18.26 0.49 2.72
N PRO A 287 -19.45 0.05 2.32
CA PRO A 287 -20.62 0.07 3.20
C PRO A 287 -20.33 -0.60 4.56
N GLY A 288 -20.72 0.05 5.66
CA GLY A 288 -20.40 -0.38 7.02
C GLY A 288 -19.14 0.24 7.61
N ALA A 289 -18.33 0.97 6.85
CA ALA A 289 -17.20 1.73 7.38
C ALA A 289 -17.71 2.90 8.26
N SER A 290 -17.13 3.06 9.44
CA SER A 290 -17.38 4.21 10.31
C SER A 290 -16.39 5.32 10.00
N VAL A 291 -16.88 6.56 9.86
CA VAL A 291 -16.07 7.72 9.43
C VAL A 291 -16.29 8.91 10.35
N GLU A 292 -15.29 9.78 10.42
CA GLU A 292 -15.37 11.10 11.02
C GLU A 292 -15.58 12.14 9.91
N LEU A 293 -16.56 13.02 10.11
CA LEU A 293 -16.86 14.12 9.19
C LEU A 293 -16.16 15.41 9.62
N SER A 294 -15.97 16.34 8.68
CA SER A 294 -15.37 17.67 8.95
C SER A 294 -16.16 18.50 9.96
N THR A 295 -17.43 18.17 10.19
CA THR A 295 -18.29 18.74 11.24
C THR A 295 -17.95 18.24 12.65
N GLY A 296 -17.03 17.26 12.80
CA GLY A 296 -16.74 16.54 14.03
C GLY A 296 -17.76 15.46 14.38
N GLU A 297 -18.76 15.23 13.53
CA GLU A 297 -19.73 14.17 13.68
C GLU A 297 -19.17 12.83 13.19
N LYS A 298 -19.66 11.75 13.76
CA LYS A 298 -19.37 10.38 13.34
C LYS A 298 -20.52 9.84 12.52
N ALA A 299 -20.19 9.08 11.48
CA ALA A 299 -21.18 8.53 10.57
C ALA A 299 -20.81 7.12 10.11
N LEU A 300 -21.79 6.39 9.58
CA LEU A 300 -21.62 5.08 8.97
C LEU A 300 -21.83 5.20 7.45
N VAL A 301 -20.94 4.65 6.66
CA VAL A 301 -21.13 4.56 5.20
C VAL A 301 -22.25 3.57 4.89
N LEU A 302 -23.31 4.06 4.24
CA LEU A 302 -24.43 3.24 3.77
C LEU A 302 -24.22 2.72 2.36
N ARG A 303 -23.69 3.58 1.49
CA ARG A 303 -23.48 3.27 0.08
C ARG A 303 -22.26 4.04 -0.44
N GLU A 304 -21.36 3.33 -1.12
CA GLU A 304 -20.24 3.97 -1.80
C GLU A 304 -20.71 4.81 -3.00
N ASN A 305 -19.91 5.81 -3.35
CA ASN A 305 -20.05 6.55 -4.59
C ASN A 305 -18.95 6.10 -5.56
N LYS A 306 -19.35 5.50 -6.69
CA LYS A 306 -18.41 4.97 -7.67
C LYS A 306 -17.67 6.05 -8.47
N GLU A 307 -18.25 7.26 -8.57
CA GLU A 307 -17.65 8.38 -9.30
C GLU A 307 -16.70 9.21 -8.40
N ASN A 308 -17.07 9.35 -7.13
CA ASN A 308 -16.26 10.05 -6.12
C ASN A 308 -16.24 9.24 -4.82
N VAL A 309 -15.21 8.43 -4.66
CA VAL A 309 -15.06 7.49 -3.54
C VAL A 309 -15.09 8.19 -2.17
N LEU A 310 -14.62 9.46 -2.09
CA LEU A 310 -14.60 10.24 -0.86
C LEU A 310 -15.95 10.92 -0.53
N CYS A 311 -16.95 10.82 -1.40
CA CYS A 311 -18.28 11.41 -1.21
C CYS A 311 -19.39 10.33 -1.19
N PRO A 312 -19.34 9.33 -0.27
CA PRO A 312 -20.36 8.29 -0.16
C PRO A 312 -21.67 8.85 0.43
N THR A 313 -22.72 8.02 0.44
CA THR A 313 -23.90 8.27 1.27
C THR A 313 -23.65 7.72 2.67
N VAL A 314 -23.82 8.53 3.69
CA VAL A 314 -23.59 8.17 5.09
C VAL A 314 -24.83 8.38 5.96
N VAL A 315 -24.89 7.70 7.12
CA VAL A 315 -25.86 8.00 8.19
C VAL A 315 -25.14 8.56 9.40
N SER A 316 -25.54 9.75 9.86
CA SER A 316 -25.01 10.38 11.06
C SER A 316 -25.40 9.60 12.33
N PHE A 317 -24.44 9.35 13.23
CA PHE A 317 -24.73 8.72 14.53
C PHE A 317 -25.42 9.69 15.52
N ARG A 318 -25.44 10.97 15.22
CA ARG A 318 -26.04 11.98 16.08
C ARG A 318 -27.56 11.94 16.08
N ASP A 319 -28.16 11.86 14.88
CA ASP A 319 -29.59 12.03 14.69
C ASP A 319 -30.21 11.03 13.68
N ASN A 320 -29.40 10.09 13.18
CA ASN A 320 -29.72 9.12 12.14
C ASN A 320 -30.14 9.77 10.80
N SER A 321 -29.75 11.02 10.55
CA SER A 321 -29.95 11.65 9.24
C SER A 321 -29.09 10.97 8.17
N ILE A 322 -29.65 10.82 6.97
CA ILE A 322 -28.93 10.29 5.82
C ILE A 322 -28.41 11.47 5.01
N LEU A 323 -27.09 11.50 4.82
CA LEU A 323 -26.39 12.53 4.06
C LEU A 323 -25.75 11.89 2.83
N ASP A 324 -26.12 12.37 1.65
CA ASP A 324 -25.40 12.06 0.42
C ASP A 324 -24.34 13.14 0.22
N LEU A 325 -23.06 12.81 0.44
CA LEU A 325 -21.95 13.77 0.42
C LEU A 325 -21.62 14.26 -1.01
N ALA A 326 -22.19 13.64 -2.04
CA ALA A 326 -22.05 14.10 -3.41
C ALA A 326 -23.01 15.23 -3.79
N LEU A 327 -24.03 15.51 -2.97
CA LEU A 327 -25.02 16.56 -3.28
C LEU A 327 -24.46 17.95 -2.95
N PRO A 328 -24.76 18.99 -3.77
CA PRO A 328 -24.26 20.35 -3.58
C PRO A 328 -24.55 20.95 -2.21
N GLN A 329 -25.66 20.56 -1.60
CA GLN A 329 -26.05 21.03 -0.26
C GLN A 329 -25.16 20.49 0.87
N ASN A 330 -24.36 19.49 0.59
CA ASN A 330 -23.44 18.83 1.54
C ASN A 330 -21.96 19.04 1.14
N GLU A 331 -21.65 19.93 0.18
CA GLU A 331 -20.28 20.14 -0.34
C GLU A 331 -19.26 20.55 0.73
N ASP A 332 -19.75 21.22 1.80
CA ASP A 332 -18.92 21.63 2.94
C ASP A 332 -18.61 20.46 3.92
N ILE A 333 -19.28 19.31 3.74
CA ILE A 333 -19.12 18.15 4.61
C ILE A 333 -18.18 17.14 3.93
N GLN A 334 -17.03 16.93 4.53
CA GLN A 334 -16.01 16.02 4.00
C GLN A 334 -15.74 14.89 5.01
N ILE A 335 -15.32 13.75 4.52
CA ILE A 335 -14.77 12.69 5.36
C ILE A 335 -13.33 13.08 5.75
N VAL A 336 -13.09 13.19 7.05
CA VAL A 336 -11.75 13.47 7.60
C VAL A 336 -10.92 12.21 7.63
N ASP A 337 -11.49 11.12 8.17
CA ASP A 337 -10.81 9.83 8.26
C ASP A 337 -11.78 8.68 8.51
N VAL A 338 -11.29 7.45 8.35
CA VAL A 338 -11.99 6.23 8.80
C VAL A 338 -11.76 6.09 10.30
N MET A 339 -12.83 5.87 11.02
CA MET A 339 -12.73 5.45 12.41
C MET A 339 -12.27 3.99 12.41
N LYS A 340 -11.03 3.75 12.80
CA LYS A 340 -10.50 2.37 12.91
C LYS A 340 -11.23 1.55 13.97
N THR A 341 -11.90 2.24 14.96
CA THR A 341 -12.75 1.61 15.98
C THR A 341 -13.61 2.64 16.70
N MET A 342 -14.80 2.24 17.19
CA MET A 342 -15.47 2.99 18.23
C MET A 342 -14.58 3.00 19.47
N ASP A 343 -14.16 4.18 19.94
CA ASP A 343 -13.41 4.33 21.17
C ASP A 343 -14.30 4.01 22.38
N ASN A 344 -14.35 2.72 22.72
CA ASN A 344 -15.11 2.22 23.87
C ASN A 344 -14.38 2.41 25.22
N ARG A 345 -13.25 3.11 25.25
CA ARG A 345 -12.44 3.32 26.48
C ARG A 345 -13.24 4.00 27.61
N TYR A 346 -14.26 4.78 27.26
CA TYR A 346 -15.13 5.45 28.24
C TYR A 346 -16.18 4.51 28.85
N ILE A 347 -16.55 3.43 28.18
CA ILE A 347 -17.55 2.47 28.67
C ILE A 347 -16.97 1.47 29.67
N LEU A 348 -15.67 1.19 29.55
CA LEU A 348 -14.97 0.19 30.40
C LEU A 348 -14.33 0.80 31.68
N LYS A 349 -14.51 2.10 31.93
CA LYS A 349 -14.02 2.80 33.13
C LYS A 349 -15.09 2.97 34.23
N LYS A 350 -16.17 2.17 34.21
CA LYS A 350 -17.14 2.12 35.33
C LYS A 350 -17.04 0.81 36.07
#